data_971de17b0e7da6d62ab5df974eb7c5b9
#
_entry.id   971de17b0e7da6d62ab5df974eb7c5b9
#
_cell.length_a   1.000
_cell.length_b   1.000
_cell.length_c   1.000
_cell.angle_alpha   90.00
_cell.angle_beta   90.00
_cell.angle_gamma   90.00
#
_symmetry.space_group_name_H-M   'P 1'
#
loop_
_entity.id
_entity.type
_entity.pdbx_description
1 polymer ?
#
loop_
_entity_poly.entity_id
_entity_poly.type
_entity_poly.pdbx_seq_one_letter_code
_entity_poly.pdbx_strand_id
1 'polypeptide(L)'
;MIEIETSALGAMHAHAVEGFPEEVCGVLFASPNGQVVRRMTNVQNALHAADPTENPRDARTAYQFDGAELLEVTRQGDEAGWRIVLFYHSHPQHGAYFSDTDKSRALFGGEVDLGPAFPGVAYLVISVYDRVVRDRKTFAWNEAAQDFVETPFGSPAARHA
;
A
#
# COMPACT_ATOMS: atom_id res chain seq x y z
N MET A 1 -4.57 16.34 4.06
CA MET A 1 -4.56 15.72 2.72
C MET A 1 -3.24 15.00 2.51
N ILE A 2 -3.28 13.80 1.99
CA ILE A 2 -2.08 13.00 1.69
C ILE A 2 -1.45 13.54 0.40
N GLU A 3 -0.16 13.84 0.42
CA GLU A 3 0.54 14.37 -0.75
C GLU A 3 1.20 13.23 -1.53
N ILE A 4 0.86 13.11 -2.82
CA ILE A 4 1.46 12.14 -3.75
C ILE A 4 1.89 12.89 -5.01
N GLU A 5 3.19 12.89 -5.30
CA GLU A 5 3.72 13.50 -6.51
C GLU A 5 3.18 12.77 -7.75
N THR A 6 2.91 13.51 -8.81
CA THR A 6 2.36 12.96 -10.06
C THR A 6 3.23 11.84 -10.62
N SER A 7 4.55 11.99 -10.60
CA SER A 7 5.50 10.97 -11.06
C SER A 7 5.45 9.69 -10.20
N ALA A 8 5.33 9.84 -8.89
CA ALA A 8 5.20 8.71 -7.97
C ALA A 8 3.89 7.96 -8.18
N LEU A 9 2.78 8.68 -8.32
CA LEU A 9 1.49 8.08 -8.61
C LEU A 9 1.53 7.30 -9.93
N GLY A 10 2.13 7.88 -10.97
CA GLY A 10 2.32 7.21 -12.26
C GLY A 10 3.14 5.93 -12.16
N ALA A 11 4.20 5.92 -11.35
CA ALA A 11 5.03 4.72 -11.12
C ALA A 11 4.25 3.61 -10.40
N MET A 12 3.42 3.96 -9.43
CA MET A 12 2.55 3.00 -8.72
C MET A 12 1.46 2.45 -9.65
N HIS A 13 0.85 3.28 -10.50
CA HIS A 13 -0.09 2.83 -11.53
C HIS A 13 0.56 1.85 -12.51
N ALA A 14 1.77 2.16 -12.98
CA ALA A 14 2.50 1.28 -13.90
C ALA A 14 2.74 -0.09 -13.26
N HIS A 15 3.14 -0.13 -12.00
CA HIS A 15 3.33 -1.38 -11.26
C HIS A 15 2.02 -2.19 -11.19
N ALA A 16 0.91 -1.53 -10.88
CA ALA A 16 -0.41 -2.17 -10.78
C ALA A 16 -0.85 -2.79 -12.14
N VAL A 17 -0.61 -2.09 -13.24
CA VAL A 17 -0.95 -2.57 -14.59
C VAL A 17 -0.05 -3.73 -15.01
N GLU A 18 1.27 -3.61 -14.78
CA GLU A 18 2.24 -4.65 -15.12
C GLU A 18 2.00 -5.95 -14.33
N GLY A 19 1.60 -5.86 -13.07
CA GLY A 19 1.35 -7.04 -12.23
C GLY A 19 0.01 -7.73 -12.45
N PHE A 20 -0.93 -7.07 -13.15
CA PHE A 20 -2.23 -7.66 -13.44
C PHE A 20 -2.07 -9.06 -14.08
N PRO A 21 -2.80 -10.11 -13.67
CA PRO A 21 -4.01 -10.13 -12.82
C PRO A 21 -3.78 -10.36 -11.31
N GLU A 22 -2.57 -10.23 -10.84
CA GLU A 22 -2.25 -10.36 -9.43
C GLU A 22 -2.17 -9.01 -8.72
N GLU A 23 -2.46 -8.98 -7.43
CA GLU A 23 -2.24 -7.80 -6.60
C GLU A 23 -0.73 -7.53 -6.49
N VAL A 24 -0.36 -6.28 -6.72
CA VAL A 24 1.00 -5.78 -6.45
C VAL A 24 0.99 -5.00 -5.15
N CYS A 25 2.15 -4.83 -4.56
CA CYS A 25 2.32 -4.02 -3.35
C CYS A 25 3.66 -3.29 -3.35
N GLY A 26 3.73 -2.21 -2.58
CA GLY A 26 4.94 -1.41 -2.48
C GLY A 26 4.85 -0.32 -1.43
N VAL A 27 5.89 0.50 -1.39
CA VAL A 27 6.07 1.59 -0.43
C VAL A 27 6.36 2.88 -1.16
N LEU A 28 5.77 3.97 -0.70
CA LEU A 28 6.12 5.33 -1.13
C LEU A 28 6.86 6.04 0.00
N PHE A 29 8.08 6.48 -0.27
CA PHE A 29 8.89 7.29 0.64
C PHE A 29 8.90 8.75 0.23
N ALA A 30 8.96 9.64 1.23
CA ALA A 30 9.37 11.01 1.03
C ALA A 30 10.87 11.12 1.31
N SER A 31 11.62 11.67 0.36
CA SER A 31 13.05 11.96 0.49
C SER A 31 13.31 13.45 0.28
N PRO A 32 14.52 13.96 0.61
CA PRO A 32 14.87 15.35 0.34
C PRO A 32 14.76 15.76 -1.13
N ASN A 33 14.89 14.80 -2.05
CA ASN A 33 14.90 15.03 -3.50
C ASN A 33 13.58 14.64 -4.18
N GLY A 34 12.52 14.42 -3.42
CA GLY A 34 11.21 14.00 -3.93
C GLY A 34 10.77 12.64 -3.42
N GLN A 35 9.65 12.18 -3.91
CA GLN A 35 9.10 10.89 -3.48
C GLN A 35 9.72 9.74 -4.26
N VAL A 36 9.91 8.61 -3.56
CA VAL A 36 10.54 7.40 -4.11
C VAL A 36 9.58 6.22 -3.94
N VAL A 37 9.26 5.57 -5.04
CA VAL A 37 8.45 4.34 -5.06
C VAL A 37 9.36 3.13 -4.97
N ARG A 38 9.09 2.23 -4.02
CA ARG A 38 9.74 0.93 -3.90
C ARG A 38 8.72 -0.17 -4.16
N ARG A 39 8.87 -0.87 -5.26
CA ARG A 39 8.09 -2.10 -5.53
C ARG A 39 8.51 -3.18 -4.54
N MET A 40 7.52 -3.88 -3.99
CA MET A 40 7.73 -4.96 -3.03
C MET A 40 7.21 -6.28 -3.59
N THR A 41 7.72 -7.37 -3.06
CA THR A 41 7.26 -8.71 -3.44
C THR A 41 5.95 -9.03 -2.72
N ASN A 42 4.95 -9.52 -3.48
CA ASN A 42 3.76 -10.12 -2.90
C ASN A 42 4.01 -11.62 -2.72
N VAL A 43 4.07 -12.09 -1.47
CA VAL A 43 4.33 -13.51 -1.15
C VAL A 43 3.07 -14.34 -0.98
N GLN A 44 1.91 -13.79 -1.32
CA GLN A 44 0.61 -14.45 -1.08
C GLN A 44 0.48 -15.81 -1.79
N ASN A 45 0.99 -15.94 -3.01
CA ASN A 45 0.97 -17.23 -3.72
C ASN A 45 1.76 -18.29 -2.98
N ALA A 46 2.92 -17.95 -2.44
CA ALA A 46 3.75 -18.88 -1.67
C ALA A 46 3.06 -19.27 -0.35
N LEU A 47 2.43 -18.32 0.33
CA LEU A 47 1.67 -18.60 1.56
C LEU A 47 0.47 -19.49 1.28
N HIS A 48 -0.28 -19.22 0.22
CA HIS A 48 -1.43 -20.03 -0.19
C HIS A 48 -1.01 -21.47 -0.54
N ALA A 49 0.10 -21.63 -1.26
CA ALA A 49 0.62 -22.95 -1.61
C ALA A 49 1.10 -23.74 -0.39
N ALA A 50 1.73 -23.04 0.58
CA ALA A 50 2.26 -23.68 1.79
C ALA A 50 1.15 -24.11 2.76
N ASP A 51 0.11 -23.30 2.93
CA ASP A 51 -1.02 -23.60 3.81
C ASP A 51 -2.31 -22.97 3.27
N PRO A 52 -3.03 -23.66 2.38
CA PRO A 52 -4.27 -23.12 1.79
C PRO A 52 -5.41 -22.97 2.79
N THR A 53 -5.36 -23.63 3.94
CA THR A 53 -6.36 -23.49 4.99
C THR A 53 -6.22 -22.17 5.73
N GLU A 54 -5.00 -21.83 6.16
CA GLU A 54 -4.71 -20.56 6.81
C GLU A 54 -4.68 -19.40 5.80
N ASN A 55 -4.28 -19.66 4.56
CA ASN A 55 -4.18 -18.68 3.49
C ASN A 55 -5.06 -19.10 2.30
N PRO A 56 -6.40 -18.94 2.40
CA PRO A 56 -7.33 -19.46 1.38
C PRO A 56 -7.32 -18.67 0.07
N ARG A 57 -6.69 -17.48 0.04
CA ARG A 57 -6.61 -16.62 -1.15
C ARG A 57 -5.22 -16.65 -1.74
N ASP A 58 -5.13 -16.63 -3.08
CA ASP A 58 -3.89 -16.42 -3.81
C ASP A 58 -3.66 -14.92 -4.10
N ALA A 59 -2.61 -14.58 -4.85
CA ALA A 59 -2.24 -13.21 -5.14
C ALA A 59 -3.23 -12.45 -6.03
N ARG A 60 -4.20 -13.13 -6.65
CA ARG A 60 -5.23 -12.43 -7.44
C ARG A 60 -6.24 -11.68 -6.58
N THR A 61 -6.39 -12.07 -5.31
CA THR A 61 -7.37 -11.46 -4.39
C THR A 61 -6.79 -11.10 -3.02
N ALA A 62 -5.48 -11.19 -2.85
CA ALA A 62 -4.81 -10.81 -1.60
C ALA A 62 -3.35 -10.47 -1.84
N TYR A 63 -2.75 -9.75 -0.90
CA TYR A 63 -1.32 -9.54 -0.87
C TYR A 63 -0.77 -9.68 0.55
N GLN A 64 0.51 -9.99 0.63
CA GLN A 64 1.28 -9.96 1.87
C GLN A 64 2.72 -9.56 1.53
N PHE A 65 3.24 -8.57 2.25
CA PHE A 65 4.66 -8.24 2.16
C PHE A 65 5.52 -9.40 2.66
N ASP A 66 6.67 -9.59 2.01
CA ASP A 66 7.74 -10.41 2.59
C ASP A 66 8.27 -9.68 3.83
N GLY A 67 8.24 -10.33 4.99
CA GLY A 67 8.64 -9.70 6.26
C GLY A 67 10.10 -9.28 6.29
N ALA A 68 10.99 -10.09 5.73
CA ALA A 68 12.42 -9.77 5.67
C ALA A 68 12.69 -8.62 4.71
N GLU A 69 12.03 -8.59 3.56
CA GLU A 69 12.11 -7.49 2.59
C GLU A 69 11.58 -6.18 3.20
N LEU A 70 10.43 -6.23 3.87
CA LEU A 70 9.86 -5.06 4.51
C LEU A 70 10.79 -4.47 5.58
N LEU A 71 11.38 -5.33 6.40
CA LEU A 71 12.36 -4.91 7.41
C LEU A 71 13.57 -4.24 6.77
N GLU A 72 14.11 -4.81 5.71
CA GLU A 72 15.28 -4.28 5.00
C GLU A 72 14.97 -2.94 4.31
N VAL A 73 13.83 -2.82 3.65
CA VAL A 73 13.41 -1.59 2.98
C VAL A 73 13.15 -0.47 4.00
N THR A 74 12.52 -0.80 5.13
CA THR A 74 12.30 0.15 6.23
C THR A 74 13.65 0.63 6.81
N ARG A 75 14.58 -0.29 7.04
CA ARG A 75 15.92 0.03 7.54
C ARG A 75 16.68 0.95 6.58
N GLN A 76 16.64 0.67 5.28
CA GLN A 76 17.27 1.52 4.25
C GLN A 76 16.66 2.92 4.25
N GLY A 77 15.35 3.04 4.37
CA GLY A 77 14.66 4.33 4.47
C GLY A 77 15.12 5.12 5.71
N ASP A 78 15.16 4.47 6.87
CA ASP A 78 15.61 5.09 8.12
C ASP A 78 17.05 5.57 8.02
N GLU A 79 17.95 4.76 7.49
CA GLU A 79 19.37 5.14 7.30
C GLU A 79 19.54 6.34 6.35
N ALA A 80 18.70 6.41 5.32
CA ALA A 80 18.71 7.52 4.36
C ALA A 80 18.00 8.78 4.90
N GLY A 81 17.33 8.70 6.04
CA GLY A 81 16.52 9.78 6.59
C GLY A 81 15.21 10.00 5.84
N TRP A 82 14.71 8.98 5.17
CA TRP A 82 13.44 9.03 4.42
C TRP A 82 12.27 8.65 5.32
N ARG A 83 11.11 9.20 5.02
CA ARG A 83 9.86 8.92 5.74
C ARG A 83 8.92 8.10 4.86
N ILE A 84 8.30 7.06 5.41
CA ILE A 84 7.23 6.33 4.73
C ILE A 84 5.99 7.24 4.67
N VAL A 85 5.49 7.49 3.46
CA VAL A 85 4.25 8.23 3.22
C VAL A 85 3.06 7.29 3.27
N LEU A 86 3.14 6.20 2.50
CA LEU A 86 2.08 5.21 2.42
C LEU A 86 2.62 3.85 1.93
N PHE A 87 1.83 2.83 2.19
CA PHE A 87 1.89 1.56 1.49
C PHE A 87 0.83 1.53 0.40
N TYR A 88 1.12 0.89 -0.73
CA TYR A 88 0.13 0.75 -1.79
C TYR A 88 -0.04 -0.71 -2.22
N HIS A 89 -1.22 -1.05 -2.71
CA HIS A 89 -1.49 -2.31 -3.37
C HIS A 89 -2.56 -2.12 -4.44
N SER A 90 -2.67 -3.09 -5.33
CA SER A 90 -3.68 -3.07 -6.38
C SER A 90 -4.79 -4.07 -6.10
N HIS A 91 -5.99 -3.74 -6.61
CA HIS A 91 -7.16 -4.62 -6.64
C HIS A 91 -7.49 -4.95 -8.10
N PRO A 92 -7.00 -6.09 -8.64
CA PRO A 92 -7.38 -6.53 -10.00
C PRO A 92 -8.85 -6.94 -10.04
N GLN A 93 -9.62 -6.35 -10.98
CA GLN A 93 -11.05 -6.62 -11.19
C GLN A 93 -11.93 -6.33 -9.96
N HIS A 94 -11.46 -5.46 -9.06
CA HIS A 94 -12.20 -5.01 -7.86
C HIS A 94 -12.08 -3.50 -7.69
N GLY A 95 -13.01 -2.91 -6.94
CA GLY A 95 -13.00 -1.47 -6.63
C GLY A 95 -11.85 -1.07 -5.70
N ALA A 96 -11.60 0.23 -5.61
CA ALA A 96 -10.55 0.81 -4.76
C ALA A 96 -11.05 0.99 -3.31
N TYR A 97 -11.46 -0.09 -2.66
CA TYR A 97 -11.85 -0.08 -1.25
C TYR A 97 -10.74 -0.70 -0.39
N PHE A 98 -10.72 -0.33 0.88
CA PHE A 98 -9.82 -0.96 1.86
C PHE A 98 -10.59 -2.12 2.51
N SER A 99 -10.25 -3.36 2.15
CA SER A 99 -10.98 -4.55 2.57
C SER A 99 -10.79 -4.84 4.07
N ASP A 100 -11.65 -5.67 4.63
CA ASP A 100 -11.50 -6.11 6.02
C ASP A 100 -10.15 -6.84 6.23
N THR A 101 -9.71 -7.61 5.25
CA THR A 101 -8.38 -8.25 5.27
C THR A 101 -7.26 -7.20 5.24
N ASP A 102 -7.37 -6.17 4.41
CA ASP A 102 -6.40 -5.08 4.34
C ASP A 102 -6.33 -4.34 5.69
N LYS A 103 -7.48 -4.02 6.27
CA LYS A 103 -7.57 -3.38 7.58
C LYS A 103 -6.94 -4.22 8.68
N SER A 104 -7.24 -5.50 8.72
CA SER A 104 -6.68 -6.43 9.70
C SER A 104 -5.15 -6.48 9.62
N ARG A 105 -4.60 -6.52 8.42
CA ARG A 105 -3.14 -6.54 8.19
C ARG A 105 -2.46 -5.21 8.50
N ALA A 106 -3.20 -4.11 8.40
CA ALA A 106 -2.70 -2.77 8.73
C ALA A 106 -2.74 -2.45 10.23
N LEU A 107 -3.43 -3.27 11.02
CA LEU A 107 -3.48 -3.15 12.48
C LEU A 107 -2.35 -3.94 13.14
N PHE A 108 -1.85 -3.44 14.26
CA PHE A 108 -0.86 -4.15 15.06
C PHE A 108 -1.50 -5.44 15.62
N GLY A 109 -0.94 -6.59 15.23
CA GLY A 109 -1.48 -7.89 15.60
C GLY A 109 -2.90 -8.18 15.12
N GLY A 110 -3.43 -7.40 14.17
CA GLY A 110 -4.82 -7.52 13.69
C GLY A 110 -5.86 -6.97 14.67
N GLU A 111 -5.45 -6.28 15.72
CA GLU A 111 -6.32 -5.85 16.82
C GLU A 111 -6.61 -4.35 16.78
N VAL A 112 -7.89 -3.98 16.71
CA VAL A 112 -8.32 -2.56 16.67
C VAL A 112 -7.81 -1.80 17.88
N ASP A 113 -7.85 -2.41 19.06
CA ASP A 113 -7.45 -1.78 20.32
C ASP A 113 -5.95 -1.43 20.36
N LEU A 114 -5.13 -2.12 19.59
CA LEU A 114 -3.69 -1.86 19.49
C LEU A 114 -3.36 -0.79 18.45
N GLY A 115 -4.32 -0.41 17.63
CA GLY A 115 -4.16 0.62 16.61
C GLY A 115 -3.35 0.19 15.39
N PRO A 116 -2.95 1.15 14.54
CA PRO A 116 -2.22 0.85 13.31
C PRO A 116 -0.81 0.33 13.58
N ALA A 117 -0.38 -0.65 12.77
CA ALA A 117 0.97 -1.20 12.84
C ALA A 117 2.03 -0.16 12.47
N PHE A 118 1.70 0.77 11.60
CA PHE A 118 2.57 1.87 11.17
C PHE A 118 1.85 3.21 11.40
N PRO A 119 1.93 3.79 12.61
CA PRO A 119 1.28 5.06 12.90
C PRO A 119 1.71 6.19 11.95
N GLY A 120 0.74 6.95 11.46
CA GLY A 120 1.00 8.08 10.55
C GLY A 120 1.21 7.68 9.09
N VAL A 121 1.21 6.40 8.75
CA VAL A 121 1.35 5.89 7.39
C VAL A 121 -0.03 5.64 6.79
N ALA A 122 -0.25 6.13 5.58
CA ALA A 122 -1.49 5.93 4.83
C ALA A 122 -1.43 4.67 3.94
N TYR A 123 -2.54 4.37 3.29
CA TYR A 123 -2.66 3.23 2.36
C TYR A 123 -3.32 3.71 1.07
N LEU A 124 -2.74 3.35 -0.07
CA LEU A 124 -3.31 3.62 -1.40
C LEU A 124 -3.76 2.30 -2.02
N VAL A 125 -5.01 2.25 -2.45
CA VAL A 125 -5.56 1.12 -3.21
C VAL A 125 -5.80 1.55 -4.65
N ILE A 126 -5.27 0.78 -5.59
CA ILE A 126 -5.36 1.06 -7.03
C ILE A 126 -6.22 -0.01 -7.68
N SER A 127 -7.39 0.38 -8.17
CA SER A 127 -8.31 -0.51 -8.86
C SER A 127 -7.92 -0.65 -10.34
N VAL A 128 -7.72 -1.88 -10.81
CA VAL A 128 -7.33 -2.19 -12.19
C VAL A 128 -8.31 -3.17 -12.79
N TYR A 129 -8.98 -2.76 -13.87
CA TYR A 129 -9.86 -3.63 -14.66
C TYR A 129 -9.26 -3.78 -16.06
N ASP A 130 -9.05 -5.03 -16.48
CA ASP A 130 -8.55 -5.35 -17.81
C ASP A 130 -7.27 -4.57 -18.17
N ARG A 131 -6.33 -4.49 -17.24
CA ARG A 131 -5.04 -3.79 -17.34
C ARG A 131 -5.15 -2.26 -17.45
N VAL A 132 -6.29 -1.68 -17.02
CA VAL A 132 -6.50 -0.23 -17.01
C VAL A 132 -6.83 0.22 -15.58
N VAL A 133 -6.11 1.22 -15.08
CA VAL A 133 -6.45 1.84 -13.79
C VAL A 133 -7.78 2.56 -13.92
N ARG A 134 -8.77 2.16 -13.10
CA ARG A 134 -10.12 2.72 -13.11
C ARG A 134 -10.38 3.66 -11.95
N ASP A 135 -9.75 3.40 -10.81
CA ASP A 135 -9.94 4.21 -9.61
C ASP A 135 -8.73 4.05 -8.68
N ARG A 136 -8.57 4.99 -7.78
CA ARG A 136 -7.59 4.94 -6.71
C ARG A 136 -8.09 5.76 -5.52
N LYS A 137 -7.91 5.20 -4.33
CA LYS A 137 -8.32 5.84 -3.09
C LYS A 137 -7.27 5.66 -2.02
N THR A 138 -7.14 6.66 -1.17
CA THR A 138 -6.26 6.62 0.00
C THR A 138 -7.07 6.49 1.28
N PHE A 139 -6.49 5.78 2.24
CA PHE A 139 -7.08 5.51 3.55
C PHE A 139 -6.05 5.82 4.63
N ALA A 140 -6.52 6.38 5.73
CA ALA A 140 -5.69 6.65 6.89
C ALA A 140 -6.45 6.31 8.18
N TRP A 141 -5.70 5.97 9.20
CA TRP A 141 -6.26 5.69 10.52
C TRP A 141 -6.93 6.94 11.08
N ASN A 142 -8.16 6.79 11.52
CA ASN A 142 -8.92 7.82 12.23
C ASN A 142 -9.14 7.37 13.67
N GLU A 143 -8.53 8.08 14.62
CA GLU A 143 -8.57 7.72 16.03
C GLU A 143 -9.99 7.79 16.60
N ALA A 144 -10.78 8.77 16.20
CA ALA A 144 -12.15 8.91 16.68
C ALA A 144 -13.06 7.79 16.18
N ALA A 145 -12.87 7.35 14.94
CA ALA A 145 -13.62 6.26 14.33
C ALA A 145 -13.08 4.87 14.72
N GLN A 146 -11.84 4.78 15.22
CA GLN A 146 -11.13 3.53 15.45
C GLN A 146 -11.15 2.64 14.20
N ASP A 147 -10.89 3.27 13.04
CA ASP A 147 -10.94 2.61 11.73
C ASP A 147 -10.07 3.36 10.72
N PHE A 148 -9.71 2.67 9.65
CA PHE A 148 -9.12 3.30 8.46
C PHE A 148 -10.24 3.90 7.61
N VAL A 149 -10.16 5.20 7.35
CA VAL A 149 -11.18 5.92 6.60
C VAL A 149 -10.60 6.52 5.32
N GLU A 150 -11.44 6.64 4.29
CA GLU A 150 -11.05 7.29 3.05
C GLU A 150 -10.62 8.73 3.34
N THR A 151 -9.42 9.09 2.86
CA THR A 151 -8.80 10.39 3.09
C THR A 151 -8.34 10.96 1.75
N PRO A 152 -8.64 12.24 1.43
CA PRO A 152 -8.25 12.80 0.15
C PRO A 152 -6.74 12.83 -0.05
N PHE A 153 -6.29 12.68 -1.30
CA PHE A 153 -4.91 12.90 -1.70
C PHE A 153 -4.83 13.87 -2.87
N GLY A 154 -3.66 14.46 -3.05
CA GLY A 154 -3.41 15.36 -4.18
C GLY A 154 -1.91 15.55 -4.38
N SER A 155 -1.55 16.16 -5.51
CA SER A 155 -0.18 16.53 -5.78
C SER A 155 0.25 17.67 -4.88
N PRO A 156 1.49 17.64 -4.33
CA PRO A 156 2.02 18.77 -3.60
C PRO A 156 2.04 20.01 -4.49
N ALA A 157 1.79 21.19 -3.88
CA ALA A 157 1.89 22.45 -4.58
C ALA A 157 3.30 22.61 -5.17
N ALA A 158 3.39 23.11 -6.41
CA ALA A 158 4.68 23.41 -7.01
C ALA A 158 5.44 24.36 -6.08
N ARG A 159 6.62 23.94 -5.58
CA ARG A 159 7.50 24.82 -4.85
C ARG A 159 8.05 25.81 -5.87
N HIS A 160 7.65 27.08 -5.75
CA HIS A 160 8.27 28.13 -6.51
C HIS A 160 9.71 28.25 -6.01
N ALA A 161 10.66 27.98 -6.88
CA ALA A 161 12.08 28.17 -6.63
C ALA A 161 12.39 29.67 -6.56
#